data_52bbc3272ccb7b7dbd8439e28295dacc
#
_entry.id   52bbc3272ccb7b7dbd8439e28295dacc
#
_cell.length_a   1.000
_cell.length_b   1.000
_cell.length_c   1.000
_cell.angle_alpha   90.00
_cell.angle_beta   90.00
_cell.angle_gamma   90.00
#
_symmetry.space_group_name_H-M   'P 1'
#
loop_
_entity.id
_entity.type
_entity.pdbx_description
1 polymer ?
#
loop_
_entity_poly.entity_id
_entity_poly.type
_entity_poly.pdbx_seq_one_letter_code
_entity_poly.pdbx_strand_id
1 'polypeptide(L)'
;DVYKRQNEQDAYFADAGRLIIEKEKASIGMLQRMFKIGFNRAARIMDQLASAGVVGEEVGTKPRKVLMTKEEFEQYIQENL
;
A
#
# COMPACT_ATOMS: atom_id res chain seq x y z
N ASP A 1 10.23 -15.56 13.49
CA ASP A 1 9.98 -16.86 12.95
C ASP A 1 9.19 -16.74 11.63
N VAL A 2 8.83 -17.88 11.07
CA VAL A 2 8.30 -17.91 9.71
C VAL A 2 7.02 -17.13 9.58
N TYR A 3 6.15 -17.22 10.55
CA TYR A 3 4.86 -16.54 10.48
C TYR A 3 5.00 -15.03 10.49
N LYS A 4 5.88 -14.54 11.32
CA LYS A 4 6.10 -13.12 11.35
C LYS A 4 6.62 -12.61 10.02
N ARG A 5 7.50 -13.40 9.43
CA ARG A 5 8.07 -13.01 8.15
C ARG A 5 7.03 -12.93 7.07
N GLN A 6 6.09 -13.87 7.07
CA GLN A 6 5.03 -13.86 6.08
C GLN A 6 4.11 -12.67 6.21
N ASN A 7 3.97 -12.16 7.44
CA ASN A 7 3.10 -11.02 7.70
C ASN A 7 3.84 -9.72 7.74
N GLU A 8 5.15 -9.79 7.54
CA GLU A 8 5.96 -8.58 7.52
C GLU A 8 5.61 -7.72 6.34
N GLN A 9 5.42 -6.45 6.58
CA GLN A 9 5.12 -5.50 5.55
C GLN A 9 6.41 -4.89 5.02
N ASP A 10 6.37 -4.47 3.75
CA ASP A 10 7.50 -3.80 3.16
C ASP A 10 7.83 -2.54 3.97
N ALA A 11 9.13 -2.19 4.01
CA ALA A 11 9.57 -1.02 4.75
C ALA A 11 8.88 0.25 4.27
N TYR A 12 8.45 0.27 3.01
CA TYR A 12 7.75 1.43 2.45
C TYR A 12 6.24 1.34 2.58
N PHE A 13 5.73 0.33 3.28
CA PHE A 13 4.28 0.14 3.38
C PHE A 13 3.57 1.38 3.91
N ALA A 14 4.05 1.91 5.03
CA ALA A 14 3.40 3.06 5.65
C ALA A 14 3.52 4.30 4.78
N ASP A 15 4.71 4.55 4.24
CA ASP A 15 4.90 5.72 3.40
C ASP A 15 4.10 5.61 2.11
N ALA A 16 4.03 4.42 1.53
CA ALA A 16 3.26 4.21 0.32
C ALA A 16 1.76 4.43 0.56
N GLY A 17 1.25 3.92 1.68
CA GLY A 17 -0.15 4.12 2.02
C GLY A 17 -0.48 5.59 2.21
N ARG A 18 0.38 6.31 2.92
CA ARG A 18 0.17 7.74 3.12
C ARG A 18 0.18 8.49 1.82
N LEU A 19 1.12 8.15 0.93
CA LEU A 19 1.20 8.81 -0.36
C LEU A 19 -0.05 8.57 -1.20
N ILE A 20 -0.51 7.32 -1.24
CA ILE A 20 -1.69 6.97 -2.01
C ILE A 20 -2.91 7.70 -1.51
N ILE A 21 -3.07 7.76 -0.19
CA ILE A 21 -4.22 8.45 0.39
C ILE A 21 -4.14 9.95 0.13
N GLU A 22 -2.96 10.52 0.26
CA GLU A 22 -2.78 11.94 0.01
C GLU A 22 -3.09 12.31 -1.44
N LYS A 23 -2.61 11.50 -2.37
CA LYS A 23 -2.84 11.75 -3.79
C LYS A 23 -4.16 11.21 -4.28
N GLU A 24 -4.85 10.44 -3.44
CA GLU A 24 -6.11 9.78 -3.79
C GLU A 24 -5.97 8.98 -5.08
N LYS A 25 -4.82 8.32 -5.21
CA LYS A 25 -4.51 7.59 -6.43
C LYS A 25 -3.62 6.39 -6.09
N ALA A 26 -4.09 5.20 -6.43
CA ALA A 26 -3.36 3.97 -6.18
C ALA A 26 -2.71 3.51 -7.49
N SER A 27 -1.48 3.90 -7.69
CA SER A 27 -0.76 3.62 -8.94
C SER A 27 0.58 2.96 -8.63
N ILE A 28 0.82 1.80 -9.25
CA ILE A 28 2.10 1.12 -9.11
C ILE A 28 3.22 1.97 -9.69
N GLY A 29 2.96 2.61 -10.84
CA GLY A 29 3.96 3.49 -11.43
C GLY A 29 4.35 4.65 -10.52
N MET A 30 3.39 5.17 -9.79
CA MET A 30 3.69 6.24 -8.85
C MET A 30 4.64 5.75 -7.76
N LEU A 31 4.40 4.55 -7.23
CA LEU A 31 5.27 3.99 -6.21
C LEU A 31 6.67 3.75 -6.74
N GLN A 32 6.77 3.28 -7.96
CA GLN A 32 8.08 3.06 -8.58
C GLN A 32 8.88 4.37 -8.64
N ARG A 33 8.23 5.43 -9.06
CA ARG A 33 8.91 6.72 -9.21
C ARG A 33 9.24 7.37 -7.87
N MET A 34 8.30 7.31 -6.95
CA MET A 34 8.48 8.01 -5.68
C MET A 34 9.50 7.33 -4.77
N PHE A 35 9.53 6.03 -4.81
CA PHE A 35 10.45 5.28 -3.93
C PHE A 35 11.62 4.69 -4.68
N LYS A 36 11.68 4.91 -5.99
CA LYS A 36 12.78 4.43 -6.84
C LYS A 36 12.96 2.93 -6.69
N ILE A 37 11.87 2.20 -6.81
CA ILE A 37 11.87 0.75 -6.69
C ILE A 37 11.39 0.13 -7.99
N GLY A 38 11.64 -1.17 -8.14
CA GLY A 38 11.21 -1.88 -9.32
C GLY A 38 9.74 -2.22 -9.30
N PHE A 39 9.26 -2.72 -10.44
CA PHE A 39 7.84 -3.03 -10.58
C PHE A 39 7.39 -4.10 -9.58
N ASN A 40 8.17 -5.18 -9.44
CA ASN A 40 7.75 -6.28 -8.59
C ASN A 40 7.57 -5.85 -7.14
N ARG A 41 8.48 -5.03 -6.64
CA ARG A 41 8.38 -4.56 -5.28
C ARG A 41 7.19 -3.61 -5.12
N ALA A 42 7.00 -2.73 -6.08
CA ALA A 42 5.87 -1.81 -6.02
C ALA A 42 4.54 -2.57 -6.07
N ALA A 43 4.46 -3.61 -6.90
CA ALA A 43 3.25 -4.42 -6.98
C ALA A 43 3.00 -5.15 -5.66
N ARG A 44 4.06 -5.62 -5.02
CA ARG A 44 3.92 -6.30 -3.74
C ARG A 44 3.42 -5.36 -2.65
N ILE A 45 3.95 -4.14 -2.65
CA ILE A 45 3.47 -3.14 -1.70
C ILE A 45 1.99 -2.86 -1.94
N MET A 46 1.59 -2.72 -3.20
CA MET A 46 0.19 -2.49 -3.53
C MET A 46 -0.69 -3.65 -3.06
N ASP A 47 -0.22 -4.89 -3.22
CA ASP A 47 -0.96 -6.05 -2.75
C ASP A 47 -1.11 -6.04 -1.22
N GLN A 48 -0.07 -5.63 -0.52
CA GLN A 48 -0.13 -5.52 0.93
C GLN A 48 -1.14 -4.46 1.36
N LEU A 49 -1.18 -3.34 0.64
CA LEU A 49 -2.14 -2.30 0.93
C LEU A 49 -3.57 -2.78 0.67
N ALA A 50 -3.76 -3.57 -0.38
CA ALA A 50 -5.07 -4.14 -0.66
C ALA A 50 -5.49 -5.12 0.43
N SER A 51 -4.56 -5.94 0.90
CA SER A 51 -4.86 -6.89 1.98
C SER A 51 -5.23 -6.17 3.26
N ALA A 52 -4.66 -5.01 3.50
CA ALA A 52 -4.96 -4.23 4.69
C ALA A 52 -6.24 -3.42 4.56
N GLY A 53 -6.83 -3.38 3.36
CA GLY A 53 -8.04 -2.61 3.14
C GLY A 53 -7.81 -1.15 2.82
N VAL A 54 -6.57 -0.77 2.53
CA VAL A 54 -6.25 0.62 2.19
C VAL A 54 -6.71 0.95 0.78
N VAL A 55 -6.57 -0.01 -0.13
CA VAL A 55 -7.00 0.16 -1.52
C VAL A 55 -7.84 -1.02 -1.93
N GLY A 56 -8.62 -0.85 -2.98
CA GLY A 56 -9.46 -1.91 -3.50
C GLY A 56 -8.68 -2.85 -4.40
N GLU A 57 -9.40 -3.83 -4.93
CA GLU A 57 -8.82 -4.81 -5.82
C GLU A 57 -8.62 -4.22 -7.20
N GLU A 58 -7.71 -4.84 -7.93
CA GLU A 58 -7.46 -4.45 -9.31
C GLU A 58 -8.67 -4.76 -10.17
N VAL A 59 -9.12 -3.78 -10.96
CA VAL A 59 -10.26 -3.96 -11.86
C VAL A 59 -9.84 -3.50 -13.25
N GLY A 60 -9.43 -4.44 -14.08
CA GLY A 60 -8.96 -4.13 -15.42
C GLY A 60 -7.81 -3.17 -15.40
N THR A 61 -7.89 -2.13 -16.23
CA THR A 61 -6.85 -1.11 -16.30
C THR A 61 -7.14 0.10 -15.46
N LYS A 62 -8.24 0.09 -14.72
CA LYS A 62 -8.60 1.25 -13.91
C LYS A 62 -7.75 1.32 -12.66
N PRO A 63 -7.45 2.51 -12.17
CA PRO A 63 -6.73 2.64 -10.90
C PRO A 63 -7.57 2.05 -9.77
N ARG A 64 -6.88 1.50 -8.77
CA ARG A 64 -7.57 0.96 -7.61
C ARG A 64 -8.17 2.10 -6.80
N LYS A 65 -9.29 1.83 -6.15
CA LYS A 65 -9.93 2.80 -5.29
C LYS A 65 -9.18 2.92 -3.98
N VAL A 66 -9.16 4.13 -3.43
CA VAL A 66 -8.60 4.37 -2.11
C VAL A 66 -9.74 4.22 -1.11
N LEU A 67 -9.59 3.28 -0.17
CA LEU A 67 -10.67 2.88 0.71
C LEU A 67 -10.57 3.43 2.13
N MET A 68 -9.38 3.92 2.53
CA MET A 68 -9.18 4.44 3.87
C MET A 68 -8.92 5.94 3.84
N THR A 69 -9.36 6.61 4.90
CA THR A 69 -8.95 7.99 5.13
C THR A 69 -7.59 7.99 5.79
N LYS A 70 -6.98 9.17 5.84
CA LYS A 70 -5.69 9.32 6.50
C LYS A 70 -5.76 8.89 7.95
N GLU A 71 -6.83 9.29 8.63
CA GLU A 71 -7.00 8.95 10.05
C GLU A 71 -7.13 7.45 10.24
N GLU A 72 -7.90 6.81 9.38
CA GLU A 72 -8.08 5.37 9.47
C GLU A 72 -6.76 4.64 9.24
N PHE A 73 -5.97 5.11 8.29
CA PHE A 73 -4.71 4.47 7.99
C PHE A 73 -3.71 4.65 9.13
N GLU A 74 -3.64 5.85 9.70
CA GLU A 74 -2.73 6.08 10.82
C GLU A 74 -3.11 5.21 12.02
N GLN A 75 -4.40 5.03 12.25
CA GLN A 75 -4.83 4.14 13.31
C GLN A 75 -4.43 2.70 13.01
N TYR A 76 -4.59 2.28 11.77
CA TYR A 76 -4.19 0.95 11.35
C TYR A 76 -2.70 0.71 11.60
N ILE A 77 -1.88 1.70 11.26
CA ILE A 77 -0.45 1.62 11.47
C ILE A 77 -0.13 1.46 12.96
N GLN A 78 -0.78 2.25 13.81
CA GLN A 78 -0.54 2.17 15.25
C GLN A 78 -0.92 0.81 15.81
N GLU A 79 -1.98 0.21 15.30
CA GLU A 79 -2.48 -1.05 15.84
C GLU A 79 -1.71 -2.25 15.30
N ASN A 80 -1.10 -2.13 14.13
CA ASN A 80 -0.52 -3.28 13.45
C ASN A 80 1.00 -3.18 13.25
N LEU A 81 1.59 -2.10 13.58
CA LEU A 81 3.05 -1.93 13.53
C LEU A 81 3.56 -1.46 14.87
#